data_7a3673f36be15214ac8bc73fbf7b7139
#
_entry.id   7a3673f36be15214ac8bc73fbf7b7139
#
_cell.length_a   1.000
_cell.length_b   1.000
_cell.length_c   1.000
_cell.angle_alpha   90.00
_cell.angle_beta   90.00
_cell.angle_gamma   90.00
#
_symmetry.space_group_name_H-M   'P 1'
#
loop_
_entity.id
_entity.type
_entity.pdbx_description
1 polymer ?
#
loop_
_entity_poly.entity_id
_entity_poly.type
_entity_poly.pdbx_seq_one_letter_code
_entity_poly.pdbx_strand_id
1 'polypeptide(L)'
;MTQKENEKNKSIQAAIQADIQRTLDSLHLPEYKEIPDVGLYLEQVTRFINTALESFPDMSVTPSMISNYVKLKVVTRPEKKAYSRDQIVALLFVAVAKTVLSMDNIRKAFEIRRQNSDVETGYEYFRRSLEHALTSFGKDPLPWNPEEIPQEVSEEARNVVDYTASAIAYKMYLNLYFDAIKEPGTSK
;
A
#
# COMPACT_ATOMS: atom_id res chain seq x y z
N MET A 1 -20.54 29.31 -21.02
CA MET A 1 -19.81 29.25 -19.75
C MET A 1 -19.16 30.61 -19.52
N THR A 2 -19.52 31.31 -18.47
CA THR A 2 -18.95 32.63 -18.16
C THR A 2 -17.54 32.49 -17.54
N GLN A 3 -16.71 33.54 -17.67
CA GLN A 3 -15.37 33.56 -17.08
C GLN A 3 -15.38 33.26 -15.57
N LYS A 4 -16.39 33.74 -14.85
CA LYS A 4 -16.62 33.47 -13.43
C LYS A 4 -16.93 31.99 -13.12
N GLU A 5 -17.67 31.31 -13.98
CA GLU A 5 -17.96 29.87 -13.83
C GLU A 5 -16.69 29.03 -14.04
N ASN A 6 -15.84 29.44 -14.97
CA ASN A 6 -14.56 28.76 -15.25
C ASN A 6 -13.55 28.92 -14.09
N GLU A 7 -13.48 30.11 -13.49
CA GLU A 7 -12.65 30.37 -12.30
C GLU A 7 -13.16 29.60 -11.07
N LYS A 8 -14.47 29.54 -10.87
CA LYS A 8 -15.09 28.76 -9.79
C LYS A 8 -14.80 27.27 -9.95
N ASN A 9 -14.93 26.73 -11.16
CA ASN A 9 -14.65 25.31 -11.42
C ASN A 9 -13.17 24.96 -11.21
N LYS A 10 -12.25 25.84 -11.62
CA LYS A 10 -10.81 25.67 -11.35
C LYS A 10 -10.50 25.66 -9.85
N SER A 11 -11.14 26.54 -9.09
CA SER A 11 -10.96 26.61 -7.64
C SER A 11 -11.47 25.34 -6.95
N ILE A 12 -12.62 24.80 -7.38
CA ILE A 12 -13.19 23.54 -6.86
C ILE A 12 -12.26 22.36 -7.19
N GLN A 13 -11.78 22.27 -8.42
CA GLN A 13 -10.85 21.20 -8.80
C GLN A 13 -9.53 21.26 -8.02
N ALA A 14 -8.99 22.44 -7.81
CA ALA A 14 -7.78 22.61 -7.01
C ALA A 14 -8.00 22.20 -5.54
N ALA A 15 -9.17 22.51 -4.97
CA ALA A 15 -9.51 22.08 -3.62
C ALA A 15 -9.64 20.55 -3.50
N ILE A 16 -10.31 19.90 -4.48
CA ILE A 16 -10.42 18.43 -4.54
C ILE A 16 -9.03 17.79 -4.66
N GLN A 17 -8.16 18.29 -5.53
CA GLN A 17 -6.80 17.77 -5.66
C GLN A 17 -5.98 17.90 -4.37
N ALA A 18 -6.08 19.04 -3.70
CA ALA A 18 -5.38 19.26 -2.43
C ALA A 18 -5.88 18.32 -1.33
N ASP A 19 -7.17 18.02 -1.31
CA ASP A 19 -7.80 17.11 -0.35
C ASP A 19 -7.38 15.66 -0.60
N ILE A 20 -7.40 15.23 -1.85
CA ILE A 20 -6.91 13.92 -2.29
C ILE A 20 -5.44 13.76 -1.89
N GLN A 21 -4.59 14.74 -2.18
CA GLN A 21 -3.17 14.66 -1.86
C GLN A 21 -2.95 14.53 -0.34
N ARG A 22 -3.64 15.30 0.48
CA ARG A 22 -3.57 15.17 1.95
C ARG A 22 -3.96 13.77 2.43
N THR A 23 -4.98 13.17 1.81
CA THR A 23 -5.41 11.81 2.13
C THR A 23 -4.37 10.78 1.70
N LEU A 24 -3.80 10.91 0.50
CA LEU A 24 -2.73 10.03 0.02
C LEU A 24 -1.48 10.13 0.91
N ASP A 25 -1.11 11.35 1.29
CA ASP A 25 0.03 11.62 2.18
C ASP A 25 -0.17 11.06 3.60
N SER A 26 -1.40 10.69 3.99
CA SER A 26 -1.67 10.08 5.29
C SER A 26 -1.37 8.58 5.35
N LEU A 27 -1.11 7.92 4.21
CA LEU A 27 -0.71 6.51 4.20
C LEU A 27 0.77 6.36 4.53
N HIS A 28 1.04 5.97 5.74
CA HIS A 28 2.39 5.63 6.21
C HIS A 28 2.42 4.20 6.68
N LEU A 29 3.15 3.35 5.95
CA LEU A 29 3.45 2.02 6.44
C LEU A 29 4.55 2.11 7.51
N PRO A 30 4.45 1.35 8.61
CA PRO A 30 5.49 1.35 9.64
C PRO A 30 6.83 0.88 9.06
N GLU A 31 7.94 1.42 9.53
CA GLU A 31 9.26 0.89 9.21
C GLU A 31 9.41 -0.55 9.74
N TYR A 32 10.24 -1.36 9.10
CA TYR A 32 10.44 -2.75 9.54
C TYR A 32 10.77 -2.85 11.04
N LYS A 33 11.60 -1.93 11.55
CA LYS A 33 12.03 -1.92 12.96
C LYS A 33 10.93 -1.49 13.93
N GLU A 34 9.92 -0.77 13.47
CA GLU A 34 8.77 -0.37 14.27
C GLU A 34 7.75 -1.50 14.45
N ILE A 35 7.80 -2.52 13.57
CA ILE A 35 6.93 -3.68 13.67
C ILE A 35 7.36 -4.56 14.85
N PRO A 36 6.42 -5.00 15.72
CA PRO A 36 6.74 -5.78 16.91
C PRO A 36 7.59 -7.01 16.61
N ASP A 37 8.67 -7.19 17.36
CA ASP A 37 9.56 -8.36 17.29
C ASP A 37 9.05 -9.53 18.15
N VAL A 38 8.14 -9.25 19.06
CA VAL A 38 7.41 -10.27 19.81
C VAL A 38 6.30 -10.83 18.94
N GLY A 39 6.14 -12.14 18.93
CA GLY A 39 5.09 -12.77 18.13
C GLY A 39 3.69 -12.30 18.55
N LEU A 40 2.89 -11.87 17.57
CA LEU A 40 1.50 -11.42 17.78
C LEU A 40 0.51 -12.52 17.46
N TYR A 41 -0.53 -12.69 18.30
CA TYR A 41 -1.65 -13.57 17.98
C TYR A 41 -2.56 -12.94 16.91
N LEU A 42 -3.37 -13.80 16.27
CA LEU A 42 -4.20 -13.43 15.11
C LEU A 42 -4.99 -12.13 15.29
N GLU A 43 -5.66 -11.95 16.43
CA GLU A 43 -6.44 -10.73 16.71
C GLU A 43 -5.55 -9.49 16.88
N GLN A 44 -4.37 -9.65 17.46
CA GLN A 44 -3.42 -8.57 17.65
C GLN A 44 -2.82 -8.13 16.30
N VAL A 45 -2.44 -9.10 15.46
CA VAL A 45 -1.94 -8.82 14.11
C VAL A 45 -3.00 -8.15 13.25
N THR A 46 -4.25 -8.62 13.32
CA THR A 46 -5.37 -8.00 12.60
C THR A 46 -5.55 -6.54 13.02
N ARG A 47 -5.52 -6.26 14.31
CA ARG A 47 -5.62 -4.91 14.86
C ARG A 47 -4.44 -4.05 14.40
N PHE A 48 -3.21 -4.55 14.51
CA PHE A 48 -2.00 -3.84 14.11
C PHE A 48 -2.07 -3.38 12.64
N ILE A 49 -2.41 -4.31 11.74
CA ILE A 49 -2.53 -4.00 10.30
C ILE A 49 -3.64 -2.98 10.05
N ASN A 50 -4.82 -3.16 10.66
CA ASN A 50 -5.94 -2.25 10.44
C ASN A 50 -5.69 -0.85 11.04
N THR A 51 -4.92 -0.74 12.13
CA THR A 51 -4.49 0.55 12.67
C THR A 51 -3.51 1.25 11.71
N ALA A 52 -2.54 0.51 11.15
CA ALA A 52 -1.60 1.07 10.18
C ALA A 52 -2.28 1.52 8.87
N LEU A 53 -3.44 0.96 8.54
CA LEU A 53 -4.19 1.21 7.30
C LEU A 53 -5.55 1.89 7.53
N GLU A 54 -5.76 2.52 8.70
CA GLU A 54 -7.08 3.02 9.12
C GLU A 54 -7.68 4.06 8.17
N SER A 55 -6.85 4.88 7.52
CA SER A 55 -7.28 5.87 6.53
C SER A 55 -7.79 5.24 5.22
N PHE A 56 -7.58 3.93 5.00
CA PHE A 56 -7.90 3.24 3.75
C PHE A 56 -8.68 1.93 3.99
N PRO A 57 -10.00 2.02 4.21
CA PRO A 57 -10.84 0.85 4.55
C PRO A 57 -10.75 -0.32 3.57
N ASP A 58 -10.52 -0.05 2.28
CA ASP A 58 -10.38 -1.08 1.22
C ASP A 58 -9.16 -2.00 1.47
N MET A 59 -8.18 -1.54 2.23
CA MET A 59 -6.98 -2.29 2.60
C MET A 59 -7.16 -3.10 3.88
N SER A 60 -8.25 -2.90 4.61
CA SER A 60 -8.50 -3.60 5.88
C SER A 60 -8.49 -5.13 5.71
N VAL A 61 -8.15 -5.82 6.78
CA VAL A 61 -8.14 -7.28 6.85
C VAL A 61 -8.98 -7.78 8.03
N THR A 62 -9.52 -8.98 7.89
CA THR A 62 -10.21 -9.69 8.97
C THR A 62 -9.36 -10.90 9.41
N PRO A 63 -9.58 -11.44 10.63
CA PRO A 63 -8.95 -12.69 11.08
C PRO A 63 -9.15 -13.84 10.09
N SER A 64 -10.34 -13.92 9.48
CA SER A 64 -10.67 -14.92 8.47
C SER A 64 -9.84 -14.75 7.19
N MET A 65 -9.64 -13.51 6.74
CA MET A 65 -8.78 -13.22 5.59
C MET A 65 -7.33 -13.62 5.84
N ILE A 66 -6.77 -13.25 6.99
CA ILE A 66 -5.40 -13.64 7.39
C ILE A 66 -5.27 -15.17 7.42
N SER A 67 -6.22 -15.86 8.04
CA SER A 67 -6.25 -17.33 8.07
C SER A 67 -6.30 -17.94 6.66
N ASN A 68 -7.04 -17.31 5.74
CA ASN A 68 -7.10 -17.73 4.35
C ASN A 68 -5.77 -17.51 3.60
N TYR A 69 -5.06 -16.42 3.85
CA TYR A 69 -3.74 -16.17 3.24
C TYR A 69 -2.71 -17.22 3.67
N VAL A 70 -2.77 -17.68 4.92
CA VAL A 70 -1.96 -18.80 5.41
C VAL A 70 -2.37 -20.11 4.75
N LYS A 71 -3.68 -20.39 4.62
CA LYS A 71 -4.20 -21.59 3.95
C LYS A 71 -3.79 -21.63 2.47
N LEU A 72 -3.81 -20.52 1.78
CA LEU A 72 -3.37 -20.37 0.39
C LEU A 72 -1.84 -20.36 0.24
N LYS A 73 -1.09 -20.49 1.33
CA LYS A 73 0.39 -20.44 1.34
C LYS A 73 0.97 -19.13 0.80
N VAL A 74 0.21 -18.05 0.82
CA VAL A 74 0.70 -16.69 0.51
C VAL A 74 1.59 -16.19 1.65
N VAL A 75 1.18 -16.46 2.89
CA VAL A 75 1.96 -16.21 4.10
C VAL A 75 2.26 -17.55 4.79
N THR A 76 3.44 -17.69 5.36
CA THR A 76 3.84 -18.89 6.09
C THR A 76 3.00 -19.11 7.34
N ARG A 77 2.90 -20.37 7.80
CA ARG A 77 2.14 -20.69 9.01
C ARG A 77 2.83 -20.10 10.24
N PRO A 78 2.07 -19.43 11.15
CA PRO A 78 2.63 -18.91 12.40
C PRO A 78 3.06 -20.05 13.33
N GLU A 79 4.16 -19.85 14.06
CA GLU A 79 4.61 -20.77 15.08
C GLU A 79 3.81 -20.57 16.38
N LYS A 80 3.35 -21.66 16.99
CA LYS A 80 2.54 -21.60 18.22
C LYS A 80 1.40 -20.57 18.19
N LYS A 81 0.82 -20.35 17.00
CA LYS A 81 -0.23 -19.37 16.71
C LYS A 81 0.22 -17.89 16.80
N ALA A 82 1.51 -17.63 16.94
CA ALA A 82 2.09 -16.30 16.99
C ALA A 82 2.76 -15.97 15.65
N TYR A 83 2.44 -14.81 15.08
CA TYR A 83 2.99 -14.30 13.84
C TYR A 83 4.27 -13.51 14.14
N SER A 84 5.37 -13.86 13.49
CA SER A 84 6.63 -13.11 13.56
C SER A 84 6.55 -11.78 12.85
N ARG A 85 7.54 -10.89 13.08
CA ARG A 85 7.71 -9.63 12.35
C ARG A 85 7.65 -9.83 10.84
N ASP A 86 8.38 -10.79 10.30
CA ASP A 86 8.40 -11.09 8.87
C ASP A 86 7.01 -11.48 8.32
N GLN A 87 6.24 -12.20 9.11
CA GLN A 87 4.88 -12.57 8.73
C GLN A 87 3.92 -11.39 8.79
N ILE A 88 4.11 -10.48 9.75
CA ILE A 88 3.33 -9.23 9.85
C ILE A 88 3.64 -8.33 8.65
N VAL A 89 4.91 -8.19 8.29
CA VAL A 89 5.36 -7.49 7.06
C VAL A 89 4.72 -8.06 5.81
N ALA A 90 4.75 -9.39 5.67
CA ALA A 90 4.10 -10.05 4.53
C ALA A 90 2.59 -9.79 4.50
N LEU A 91 1.93 -9.76 5.65
CA LEU A 91 0.50 -9.46 5.75
C LEU A 91 0.19 -7.99 5.43
N LEU A 92 1.04 -7.03 5.82
CA LEU A 92 0.92 -5.62 5.41
C LEU A 92 1.01 -5.49 3.89
N PHE A 93 2.03 -6.11 3.28
CA PHE A 93 2.14 -6.13 1.82
C PHE A 93 0.89 -6.73 1.16
N VAL A 94 0.40 -7.89 1.63
CA VAL A 94 -0.83 -8.52 1.11
C VAL A 94 -2.03 -7.60 1.25
N ALA A 95 -2.19 -6.94 2.40
CA ALA A 95 -3.32 -6.06 2.68
C ALA A 95 -3.40 -4.89 1.67
N VAL A 96 -2.26 -4.34 1.29
CA VAL A 96 -2.16 -3.25 0.32
C VAL A 96 -2.22 -3.78 -1.11
N ALA A 97 -1.41 -4.77 -1.47
CA ALA A 97 -1.26 -5.29 -2.82
C ALA A 97 -2.50 -6.04 -3.35
N LYS A 98 -3.32 -6.66 -2.46
CA LYS A 98 -4.59 -7.32 -2.85
C LYS A 98 -5.56 -6.38 -3.57
N THR A 99 -5.39 -5.09 -3.42
CA THR A 99 -6.24 -4.10 -4.09
C THR A 99 -6.02 -4.04 -5.60
N VAL A 100 -4.85 -4.48 -6.08
CA VAL A 100 -4.44 -4.42 -7.49
C VAL A 100 -3.93 -5.75 -8.03
N LEU A 101 -3.50 -6.69 -7.17
CA LEU A 101 -2.96 -7.99 -7.56
C LEU A 101 -3.84 -9.15 -7.11
N SER A 102 -3.89 -10.21 -7.91
CA SER A 102 -4.45 -11.50 -7.50
C SER A 102 -3.55 -12.18 -6.45
N MET A 103 -4.11 -13.12 -5.66
CA MET A 103 -3.34 -13.89 -4.70
C MET A 103 -2.20 -14.70 -5.35
N ASP A 104 -2.40 -15.19 -6.58
CA ASP A 104 -1.36 -15.89 -7.32
C ASP A 104 -0.21 -14.96 -7.72
N ASN A 105 -0.52 -13.73 -8.13
CA ASN A 105 0.50 -12.74 -8.47
C ASN A 105 1.24 -12.25 -7.20
N ILE A 106 0.56 -12.09 -6.09
CA ILE A 106 1.19 -11.78 -4.78
C ILE A 106 2.16 -12.90 -4.41
N ARG A 107 1.78 -14.18 -4.60
CA ARG A 107 2.66 -15.32 -4.34
C ARG A 107 3.93 -15.27 -5.21
N LYS A 108 3.78 -14.98 -6.51
CA LYS A 108 4.92 -14.80 -7.43
C LYS A 108 5.81 -13.61 -7.01
N ALA A 109 5.23 -12.49 -6.59
CA ALA A 109 5.99 -11.36 -6.07
C ALA A 109 6.84 -11.75 -4.85
N PHE A 110 6.29 -12.54 -3.91
CA PHE A 110 7.06 -13.08 -2.81
C PHE A 110 8.16 -14.07 -3.23
N GLU A 111 7.95 -14.84 -4.29
CA GLU A 111 8.98 -15.74 -4.85
C GLU A 111 10.14 -14.92 -5.43
N ILE A 112 9.84 -13.91 -6.23
CA ILE A 112 10.82 -12.98 -6.79
C ILE A 112 11.59 -12.29 -5.64
N ARG A 113 10.90 -11.75 -4.63
CA ARG A 113 11.55 -11.12 -3.48
C ARG A 113 12.52 -12.09 -2.78
N ARG A 114 12.10 -13.34 -2.48
CA ARG A 114 12.95 -14.33 -1.79
C ARG A 114 14.23 -14.70 -2.53
N GLN A 115 14.22 -14.59 -3.85
CA GLN A 115 15.40 -14.86 -4.67
C GLN A 115 16.37 -13.68 -4.74
N ASN A 116 15.91 -12.47 -4.36
CA ASN A 116 16.61 -11.23 -4.63
C ASN A 116 16.93 -10.38 -3.39
N SER A 117 16.29 -10.63 -2.24
CA SER A 117 16.52 -9.86 -1.03
C SER A 117 15.99 -10.58 0.22
N ASP A 118 16.44 -10.18 1.38
CA ASP A 118 15.82 -10.55 2.65
C ASP A 118 14.47 -9.83 2.83
N VAL A 119 13.79 -10.11 3.96
CA VAL A 119 12.45 -9.56 4.21
C VAL A 119 12.50 -8.06 4.52
N GLU A 120 13.48 -7.62 5.32
CA GLU A 120 13.64 -6.21 5.71
C GLU A 120 13.90 -5.35 4.47
N THR A 121 14.92 -5.70 3.69
CA THR A 121 15.30 -4.97 2.46
C THR A 121 14.15 -4.89 1.46
N GLY A 122 13.47 -6.02 1.19
CA GLY A 122 12.35 -6.04 0.23
C GLY A 122 11.14 -5.23 0.70
N TYR A 123 10.85 -5.26 2.00
CA TYR A 123 9.76 -4.48 2.57
C TYR A 123 10.05 -2.98 2.60
N GLU A 124 11.24 -2.57 3.04
CA GLU A 124 11.63 -1.17 3.07
C GLU A 124 11.66 -0.57 1.65
N TYR A 125 12.08 -1.34 0.66
CA TYR A 125 12.01 -0.93 -0.73
C TYR A 125 10.55 -0.71 -1.16
N PHE A 126 9.65 -1.67 -0.88
CA PHE A 126 8.21 -1.52 -1.19
C PHE A 126 7.59 -0.30 -0.48
N ARG A 127 7.88 -0.11 0.81
CA ARG A 127 7.37 1.02 1.60
C ARG A 127 7.74 2.35 0.96
N ARG A 128 9.03 2.51 0.63
CA ARG A 128 9.54 3.73 -0.02
C ARG A 128 8.99 3.93 -1.43
N SER A 129 8.90 2.86 -2.23
CA SER A 129 8.28 2.91 -3.56
C SER A 129 6.84 3.37 -3.50
N LEU A 130 6.08 2.89 -2.51
CA LEU A 130 4.70 3.30 -2.32
C LEU A 130 4.59 4.77 -1.89
N GLU A 131 5.37 5.21 -0.91
CA GLU A 131 5.45 6.61 -0.48
C GLU A 131 5.82 7.53 -1.66
N HIS A 132 6.83 7.14 -2.44
CA HIS A 132 7.24 7.88 -3.64
C HIS A 132 6.09 7.99 -4.66
N ALA A 133 5.42 6.88 -4.96
CA ALA A 133 4.30 6.86 -5.89
C ALA A 133 3.13 7.75 -5.42
N LEU A 134 2.85 7.79 -4.12
CA LEU A 134 1.77 8.60 -3.53
C LEU A 134 2.09 10.10 -3.52
N THR A 135 3.35 10.48 -3.29
CA THR A 135 3.79 11.88 -3.22
C THR A 135 4.07 12.50 -4.59
N SER A 136 4.31 11.68 -5.61
CA SER A 136 4.63 12.12 -6.98
C SER A 136 3.39 12.39 -7.84
N PHE A 137 2.17 12.26 -7.30
CA PHE A 137 0.93 12.48 -8.06
C PHE A 137 0.84 13.89 -8.62
N GLY A 138 0.64 14.00 -9.94
CA GLY A 138 0.50 15.30 -10.61
C GLY A 138 1.79 16.12 -10.72
N LYS A 139 2.91 15.57 -10.30
CA LYS A 139 4.26 16.11 -10.50
C LYS A 139 4.99 15.25 -11.52
N ASP A 140 5.98 15.81 -12.22
CA ASP A 140 6.92 14.96 -12.95
C ASP A 140 7.49 13.94 -11.97
N PRO A 141 7.47 12.63 -12.31
CA PRO A 141 7.99 11.64 -11.41
C PRO A 141 9.42 12.02 -11.05
N LEU A 142 9.64 12.32 -9.77
CA LEU A 142 11.00 12.55 -9.28
C LEU A 142 11.77 11.26 -9.56
N PRO A 143 12.90 11.34 -10.28
CA PRO A 143 13.72 10.17 -10.46
C PRO A 143 14.10 9.65 -9.07
N TRP A 144 13.98 8.34 -8.86
CA TRP A 144 14.55 7.70 -7.68
C TRP A 144 16.00 8.15 -7.57
N ASN A 145 16.40 8.63 -6.39
CA ASN A 145 17.82 8.82 -6.13
C ASN A 145 18.50 7.44 -6.23
N PRO A 146 19.44 7.23 -7.16
CA PRO A 146 20.11 5.93 -7.31
C PRO A 146 20.76 5.42 -6.02
N GLU A 147 21.14 6.33 -5.10
CA GLU A 147 21.72 6.00 -3.80
C GLU A 147 20.70 5.42 -2.81
N GLU A 148 19.40 5.64 -3.05
CA GLU A 148 18.30 5.12 -2.24
C GLU A 148 17.83 3.72 -2.69
N ILE A 149 18.30 3.26 -3.86
CA ILE A 149 17.96 1.94 -4.37
C ILE A 149 18.93 0.92 -3.77
N PRO A 150 18.47 -0.05 -2.96
CA PRO A 150 19.33 -1.09 -2.45
C PRO A 150 19.99 -1.85 -3.61
N GLN A 151 21.32 -1.86 -3.69
CA GLN A 151 22.07 -2.55 -4.76
C GLN A 151 21.78 -4.06 -4.81
N GLU A 152 21.29 -4.61 -3.70
CA GLU A 152 20.98 -6.03 -3.51
C GLU A 152 19.66 -6.45 -4.15
N VAL A 153 18.81 -5.49 -4.60
CA VAL A 153 17.53 -5.79 -5.23
C VAL A 153 17.69 -5.82 -6.75
N SER A 154 17.38 -6.95 -7.37
CA SER A 154 17.46 -7.10 -8.84
C SER A 154 16.51 -6.14 -9.57
N GLU A 155 16.82 -5.84 -10.82
CA GLU A 155 15.98 -5.01 -11.68
C GLU A 155 14.56 -5.59 -11.82
N GLU A 156 14.42 -6.92 -11.95
CA GLU A 156 13.12 -7.58 -12.00
C GLU A 156 12.31 -7.34 -10.73
N ALA A 157 12.93 -7.52 -9.57
CA ALA A 157 12.26 -7.30 -8.29
C ALA A 157 11.86 -5.83 -8.09
N ARG A 158 12.71 -4.88 -8.50
CA ARG A 158 12.40 -3.44 -8.50
C ARG A 158 11.20 -3.14 -9.38
N ASN A 159 11.20 -3.60 -10.63
CA ASN A 159 10.10 -3.37 -11.56
C ASN A 159 8.77 -3.89 -11.02
N VAL A 160 8.75 -5.09 -10.42
CA VAL A 160 7.53 -5.65 -9.81
C VAL A 160 7.03 -4.77 -8.67
N VAL A 161 7.93 -4.29 -7.82
CA VAL A 161 7.57 -3.43 -6.68
C VAL A 161 7.08 -2.07 -7.16
N ASP A 162 7.83 -1.39 -8.04
CA ASP A 162 7.54 -0.04 -8.49
C ASP A 162 6.24 0.04 -9.30
N TYR A 163 5.99 -0.93 -10.18
CA TYR A 163 4.71 -1.00 -10.90
C TYR A 163 3.54 -1.35 -9.98
N THR A 164 3.76 -2.20 -8.98
CA THR A 164 2.72 -2.50 -7.98
C THR A 164 2.40 -1.25 -7.16
N ALA A 165 3.40 -0.54 -6.65
CA ALA A 165 3.24 0.69 -5.89
C ALA A 165 2.51 1.77 -6.71
N SER A 166 2.92 1.95 -7.97
CA SER A 166 2.27 2.89 -8.89
C SER A 166 0.80 2.53 -9.14
N ALA A 167 0.51 1.25 -9.40
CA ALA A 167 -0.87 0.79 -9.62
C ALA A 167 -1.76 1.03 -8.40
N ILE A 168 -1.23 0.80 -7.19
CA ILE A 168 -1.93 1.09 -5.93
C ILE A 168 -2.21 2.58 -5.83
N ALA A 169 -1.21 3.43 -6.04
CA ALA A 169 -1.33 4.88 -5.94
C ALA A 169 -2.37 5.44 -6.94
N TYR A 170 -2.33 5.00 -8.22
CA TYR A 170 -3.34 5.39 -9.20
C TYR A 170 -4.76 4.95 -8.83
N LYS A 171 -4.92 3.73 -8.33
CA LYS A 171 -6.21 3.25 -7.87
C LYS A 171 -6.74 4.06 -6.69
N MET A 172 -5.89 4.34 -5.69
CA MET A 172 -6.25 5.17 -4.53
C MET A 172 -6.70 6.56 -4.98
N TYR A 173 -5.92 7.20 -5.86
CA TYR A 173 -6.29 8.50 -6.41
C TYR A 173 -7.66 8.48 -7.08
N LEU A 174 -7.92 7.50 -7.96
CA LEU A 174 -9.20 7.39 -8.67
C LEU A 174 -10.38 7.18 -7.71
N ASN A 175 -10.22 6.34 -6.68
CA ASN A 175 -11.25 6.13 -5.69
C ASN A 175 -11.58 7.44 -4.95
N LEU A 176 -10.56 8.14 -4.45
CA LEU A 176 -10.72 9.42 -3.76
C LEU A 176 -11.33 10.49 -4.68
N TYR A 177 -10.90 10.54 -5.94
CA TYR A 177 -11.44 11.47 -6.91
C TYR A 177 -12.93 11.23 -7.18
N PHE A 178 -13.32 9.97 -7.43
CA PHE A 178 -14.72 9.63 -7.65
C PHE A 178 -15.59 9.83 -6.40
N ASP A 179 -15.04 9.61 -5.22
CA ASP A 179 -15.75 9.90 -3.97
C ASP A 179 -15.95 11.41 -3.76
N ALA A 180 -14.96 12.22 -4.13
CA ALA A 180 -15.03 13.68 -4.01
C ALA A 180 -16.04 14.33 -5.01
N ILE A 181 -16.28 13.73 -6.17
CA ILE A 181 -17.21 14.25 -7.18
C ILE A 181 -18.62 13.64 -7.10
N LYS A 182 -18.87 12.70 -6.19
CA LYS A 182 -20.23 12.20 -5.93
C LYS A 182 -21.12 13.36 -5.47
N GLU A 183 -22.28 13.54 -6.13
CA GLU A 183 -23.24 14.53 -5.68
C GLU A 183 -23.73 14.23 -4.26
N PRO A 184 -23.90 15.24 -3.40
CA PRO A 184 -24.49 15.06 -2.08
C PRO A 184 -25.95 14.61 -2.24
N GLY A 185 -26.22 13.31 -2.16
CA GLY A 185 -27.58 12.76 -2.27
C GLY A 185 -27.71 11.28 -2.66
N THR A 186 -26.63 10.60 -3.01
CA THR A 186 -26.64 9.15 -3.40
C THR A 186 -26.00 8.22 -2.37
N SER A 187 -26.20 8.49 -1.07
CA SER A 187 -25.93 7.46 -0.05
C SER A 187 -27.09 6.45 -0.08
N LYS A 188 -26.82 5.25 -0.59
CA LYS A 188 -27.66 4.07 -0.37
C LYS A 188 -27.26 3.38 0.91
#